data_44467c6717f6acaa968d950cff4a3fbc
#
_entry.id   44467c6717f6acaa968d950cff4a3fbc
#
_cell.length_a   1.000
_cell.length_b   1.000
_cell.length_c   1.000
_cell.angle_alpha   90.00
_cell.angle_beta   90.00
_cell.angle_gamma   90.00
#
_symmetry.space_group_name_H-M   'P 1'
#
loop_
_entity.id
_entity.type
_entity.pdbx_description
1 polymer ?
#
loop_
_entity_poly.entity_id
_entity_poly.type
_entity_poly.pdbx_seq_one_letter_code
_entity_poly.pdbx_strand_id
1 'polypeptide(L)'
;MFVRTGQVNPLLLLSIVANLALAGTVGYLLLQPKATSEANPRAGTGGGADKEVNALGRIQPAGGLISVYGIPGDQITAMTVKVGDSLAPAQRLGTLSGEKSRALSLETLQAQIREAESLRKAIEASRDAKLADLEAEAKQATAGIEQDAKAIDAKVIAVEAQKTRYDNDLRRLRSARGEGVKVSEQELDPVIAAIATAEAEKAVALATKEKMVIQKEQSVESIKAKKAALRAETERGLAQVPYASLQAALQSAMQKIKDGELLAPTAGRVVRVLGKTGDTVTTLPLLQIADTRKMTVLAEVYETDVGRIRGWLKNEPVSVEVTARALGDKKLILNGTVSSPDKIAPLISKNVLTPLGPREDADRRVVEVEVDLDGSATEAAQNFIGLQVNAKFKGN
;
A
#
# COMPACT_ATOMS: atom_id res chain seq x y z
N MET A 1 12.64 63.96 -74.72
CA MET A 1 11.31 64.34 -74.28
C MET A 1 10.77 63.12 -73.55
N PHE A 2 10.93 63.10 -72.20
CA PHE A 2 10.54 61.94 -71.36
C PHE A 2 9.08 62.07 -70.88
N VAL A 3 8.26 61.11 -71.24
CA VAL A 3 6.88 60.97 -70.72
C VAL A 3 6.94 60.25 -69.38
N ARG A 4 6.52 60.90 -68.32
CA ARG A 4 6.43 60.37 -66.97
C ARG A 4 5.09 59.58 -66.85
N THR A 5 5.16 58.25 -66.80
CA THR A 5 4.07 57.44 -66.45
C THR A 5 3.78 57.52 -64.93
N GLY A 6 2.58 58.02 -64.55
CA GLY A 6 2.17 58.11 -63.16
C GLY A 6 1.90 56.68 -62.56
N GLN A 7 2.72 56.31 -61.57
CA GLN A 7 2.48 55.16 -60.80
C GLN A 7 1.27 55.37 -59.82
N VAL A 8 0.21 54.66 -60.06
CA VAL A 8 -0.95 54.63 -59.14
C VAL A 8 -0.60 53.81 -57.87
N ASN A 9 -0.68 54.44 -56.73
CA ASN A 9 -0.28 53.88 -55.45
C ASN A 9 -1.15 52.63 -55.10
N PRO A 10 -0.58 51.43 -54.98
CA PRO A 10 -1.38 50.16 -54.77
C PRO A 10 -2.22 50.18 -53.50
N LEU A 11 -1.86 50.98 -52.49
CA LEU A 11 -2.65 51.18 -51.27
C LEU A 11 -4.01 51.88 -51.49
N LEU A 12 -4.09 52.76 -52.50
CA LEU A 12 -5.32 53.47 -52.86
C LEU A 12 -6.33 52.53 -53.59
N LEU A 13 -5.84 51.65 -54.43
CA LEU A 13 -6.67 50.64 -55.08
C LEU A 13 -7.21 49.61 -54.07
N LEU A 14 -6.38 49.21 -53.09
CA LEU A 14 -6.80 48.25 -52.03
C LEU A 14 -7.93 48.86 -51.17
N SER A 15 -7.87 50.16 -50.85
CA SER A 15 -8.88 50.82 -50.03
C SER A 15 -10.22 50.99 -50.78
N ILE A 16 -10.20 51.21 -52.10
CA ILE A 16 -11.43 51.33 -52.91
C ILE A 16 -12.13 49.95 -53.05
N VAL A 17 -11.34 48.86 -53.24
CA VAL A 17 -11.87 47.50 -53.30
C VAL A 17 -12.48 47.08 -51.97
N ALA A 18 -11.82 47.41 -50.85
CA ALA A 18 -12.34 47.10 -49.51
C ALA A 18 -13.66 47.82 -49.21
N ASN A 19 -13.80 49.08 -49.59
CA ASN A 19 -15.03 49.84 -49.38
C ASN A 19 -16.17 49.40 -50.32
N LEU A 20 -15.90 48.96 -51.53
CA LEU A 20 -16.90 48.39 -52.42
C LEU A 20 -17.38 47.00 -51.93
N ALA A 21 -16.50 46.18 -51.37
CA ALA A 21 -16.88 44.92 -50.76
C ALA A 21 -17.77 45.13 -49.51
N LEU A 22 -17.46 46.13 -48.67
CA LEU A 22 -18.23 46.46 -47.49
C LEU A 22 -19.64 47.01 -47.87
N ALA A 23 -19.72 47.84 -48.88
CA ALA A 23 -21.01 48.39 -49.40
C ALA A 23 -21.88 47.26 -50.01
N GLY A 24 -21.25 46.28 -50.72
CA GLY A 24 -21.96 45.12 -51.27
C GLY A 24 -22.49 44.16 -50.18
N THR A 25 -21.74 43.94 -49.11
CA THR A 25 -22.23 43.12 -47.98
C THR A 25 -23.32 43.76 -47.21
N VAL A 26 -23.28 45.08 -46.97
CA VAL A 26 -24.36 45.79 -46.29
C VAL A 26 -25.64 45.83 -47.16
N GLY A 27 -25.51 46.04 -48.48
CA GLY A 27 -26.61 45.99 -49.44
C GLY A 27 -27.27 44.62 -49.51
N TYR A 28 -26.46 43.53 -49.48
CA TYR A 28 -26.98 42.16 -49.47
C TYR A 28 -27.71 41.83 -48.17
N LEU A 29 -27.23 42.32 -46.99
CA LEU A 29 -27.94 42.15 -45.72
C LEU A 29 -29.25 42.90 -45.62
N LEU A 30 -29.40 44.05 -46.28
CA LEU A 30 -30.60 44.85 -46.27
C LEU A 30 -31.68 44.38 -47.29
N LEU A 31 -31.27 43.60 -48.29
CA LEU A 31 -32.17 43.05 -49.33
C LEU A 31 -32.64 41.60 -49.04
N GLN A 32 -32.21 41.02 -47.92
CA GLN A 32 -32.76 39.70 -47.53
C GLN A 32 -34.25 39.88 -47.17
N PRO A 33 -35.17 39.11 -47.82
CA PRO A 33 -36.55 39.15 -47.37
C PRO A 33 -36.56 38.65 -45.92
N LYS A 34 -37.13 39.43 -45.02
CA LYS A 34 -37.47 39.03 -43.66
C LYS A 34 -38.25 37.75 -43.79
N ALA A 35 -37.58 36.59 -43.51
CA ALA A 35 -38.29 35.34 -43.33
C ALA A 35 -39.31 35.62 -42.20
N THR A 36 -40.57 35.68 -42.56
CA THR A 36 -41.64 35.59 -41.60
C THR A 36 -41.42 34.33 -40.84
N SER A 37 -41.06 34.48 -39.59
CA SER A 37 -41.05 33.39 -38.62
C SER A 37 -42.48 32.83 -38.65
N GLU A 38 -42.66 31.76 -39.43
CA GLU A 38 -43.77 30.87 -39.19
C GLU A 38 -43.60 30.39 -37.77
N ALA A 39 -44.47 30.87 -36.90
CA ALA A 39 -44.59 30.39 -35.57
C ALA A 39 -44.68 28.86 -35.63
N ASN A 40 -43.59 28.22 -35.21
CA ASN A 40 -43.59 26.79 -34.93
C ASN A 40 -44.90 26.51 -34.16
N PRO A 41 -45.73 25.58 -34.60
CA PRO A 41 -46.96 25.28 -33.89
C PRO A 41 -46.51 24.92 -32.45
N ARG A 42 -46.89 25.80 -31.53
CA ARG A 42 -46.84 25.53 -30.10
C ARG A 42 -47.26 24.09 -29.93
N ALA A 43 -46.31 23.26 -29.43
CA ALA A 43 -46.65 21.98 -28.87
C ALA A 43 -47.88 22.22 -27.98
N GLY A 44 -49.01 21.63 -28.37
CA GLY A 44 -50.28 21.88 -27.76
C GLY A 44 -50.20 21.67 -26.26
N THR A 45 -50.59 22.68 -25.53
CA THR A 45 -51.03 22.56 -24.16
C THR A 45 -52.29 21.70 -24.15
N GLY A 46 -52.12 20.38 -24.32
CA GLY A 46 -53.17 19.42 -24.03
C GLY A 46 -53.13 19.13 -22.52
N GLY A 47 -54.27 19.27 -21.86
CA GLY A 47 -54.50 19.08 -20.44
C GLY A 47 -54.20 17.68 -19.88
N GLY A 48 -53.16 16.99 -20.40
CA GLY A 48 -52.58 15.77 -19.90
C GLY A 48 -51.07 15.86 -19.57
N ALA A 49 -50.44 17.03 -19.82
CA ALA A 49 -48.99 17.22 -19.73
C ALA A 49 -48.45 17.28 -18.29
N ASP A 50 -49.30 17.42 -17.29
CA ASP A 50 -48.85 17.50 -15.89
C ASP A 50 -48.52 16.17 -15.24
N LYS A 51 -48.88 15.07 -15.86
CA LYS A 51 -48.64 13.70 -15.32
C LYS A 51 -47.52 12.93 -16.00
N GLU A 52 -46.90 13.46 -17.04
CA GLU A 52 -45.86 12.73 -17.80
C GLU A 52 -44.64 13.61 -18.06
N VAL A 53 -43.44 13.01 -17.92
CA VAL A 53 -42.14 13.59 -18.31
C VAL A 53 -41.45 12.62 -19.25
N ASN A 54 -40.99 13.11 -20.40
CA ASN A 54 -40.26 12.30 -21.36
C ASN A 54 -38.78 12.71 -21.36
N ALA A 55 -37.89 11.73 -21.34
CA ALA A 55 -36.46 11.93 -21.38
C ALA A 55 -35.78 10.89 -22.28
N LEU A 56 -34.63 11.25 -22.81
CA LEU A 56 -33.73 10.27 -23.43
C LEU A 56 -32.90 9.62 -22.36
N GLY A 57 -32.63 8.31 -22.51
CA GLY A 57 -31.80 7.57 -21.57
C GLY A 57 -30.92 6.56 -22.29
N ARG A 58 -30.08 5.94 -21.52
CA ARG A 58 -29.18 4.88 -21.96
C ARG A 58 -29.25 3.70 -21.00
N ILE A 59 -29.43 2.48 -21.57
CA ILE A 59 -29.39 1.24 -20.79
C ILE A 59 -27.97 0.99 -20.31
N GLN A 60 -27.80 0.73 -19.02
CA GLN A 60 -26.51 0.37 -18.44
C GLN A 60 -26.70 -0.58 -17.25
N PRO A 61 -25.65 -1.35 -16.88
CA PRO A 61 -25.64 -2.09 -15.62
C PRO A 61 -25.67 -1.12 -14.43
N ALA A 62 -26.38 -1.47 -13.35
CA ALA A 62 -26.47 -0.63 -12.16
C ALA A 62 -25.11 -0.28 -11.53
N GLY A 63 -24.14 -1.20 -11.62
CA GLY A 63 -22.76 -0.95 -11.15
C GLY A 63 -21.83 -0.34 -12.21
N GLY A 64 -22.36 0.03 -13.40
CA GLY A 64 -21.56 0.52 -14.52
C GLY A 64 -20.68 -0.54 -15.16
N LEU A 65 -19.72 -0.10 -15.98
CA LEU A 65 -18.73 -0.95 -16.65
C LEU A 65 -17.42 -0.93 -15.86
N ILE A 66 -16.96 -2.08 -15.44
CA ILE A 66 -15.68 -2.25 -14.76
C ILE A 66 -14.60 -2.56 -15.79
N SER A 67 -13.60 -1.70 -15.89
CA SER A 67 -12.48 -1.85 -16.79
C SER A 67 -11.37 -2.67 -16.13
N VAL A 68 -10.90 -3.70 -16.81
CA VAL A 68 -9.77 -4.53 -16.35
C VAL A 68 -8.53 -4.16 -17.13
N TYR A 69 -7.45 -3.91 -16.41
CA TYR A 69 -6.16 -3.50 -16.94
C TYR A 69 -5.12 -4.58 -16.68
N GLY A 70 -4.08 -4.62 -17.50
CA GLY A 70 -2.89 -5.42 -17.26
C GLY A 70 -1.69 -4.53 -16.92
N ILE A 71 -0.51 -5.13 -16.70
CA ILE A 71 0.72 -4.38 -16.49
C ILE A 71 1.22 -3.79 -17.81
N PRO A 72 1.39 -2.45 -17.90
CA PRO A 72 1.92 -1.84 -19.11
C PRO A 72 3.31 -2.39 -19.47
N GLY A 73 3.52 -2.69 -20.75
CA GLY A 73 4.75 -3.27 -21.27
C GLY A 73 4.74 -4.80 -21.36
N ASP A 74 3.86 -5.49 -20.67
CA ASP A 74 3.65 -6.93 -20.88
C ASP A 74 2.95 -7.18 -22.22
N GLN A 75 3.09 -8.39 -22.77
CA GLN A 75 2.36 -8.83 -23.96
C GLN A 75 1.30 -9.86 -23.55
N ILE A 76 0.12 -9.79 -24.16
CA ILE A 76 -0.96 -10.76 -23.93
C ILE A 76 -0.56 -12.07 -24.61
N THR A 77 -0.25 -13.09 -23.82
CA THR A 77 0.14 -14.43 -24.35
C THR A 77 -1.10 -15.25 -24.69
N ALA A 78 -2.14 -15.17 -23.88
CA ALA A 78 -3.41 -15.82 -24.14
C ALA A 78 -4.55 -15.04 -23.47
N MET A 79 -5.70 -14.96 -24.16
CA MET A 79 -6.97 -14.49 -23.62
C MET A 79 -7.92 -15.69 -23.57
N THR A 80 -8.39 -16.03 -22.36
CA THR A 80 -9.20 -17.24 -22.12
C THR A 80 -10.69 -16.97 -22.18
N VAL A 81 -11.09 -15.70 -22.19
CA VAL A 81 -12.50 -15.27 -22.13
C VAL A 81 -12.93 -14.57 -23.43
N LYS A 82 -14.22 -14.69 -23.74
CA LYS A 82 -14.89 -14.07 -24.91
C LYS A 82 -16.01 -13.15 -24.45
N VAL A 83 -16.43 -12.26 -25.36
CA VAL A 83 -17.61 -11.41 -25.10
C VAL A 83 -18.83 -12.29 -24.87
N GLY A 84 -19.56 -12.01 -23.80
CA GLY A 84 -20.73 -12.74 -23.36
C GLY A 84 -20.48 -13.78 -22.27
N ASP A 85 -19.22 -14.14 -21.98
CA ASP A 85 -18.91 -15.12 -20.93
C ASP A 85 -19.27 -14.59 -19.54
N SER A 86 -19.81 -15.49 -18.72
CA SER A 86 -20.05 -15.20 -17.30
C SER A 86 -18.81 -15.49 -16.48
N LEU A 87 -18.46 -14.58 -15.58
CA LEU A 87 -17.26 -14.63 -14.76
C LEU A 87 -17.59 -14.76 -13.28
N ALA A 88 -16.83 -15.62 -12.58
CA ALA A 88 -16.77 -15.62 -11.14
C ALA A 88 -15.71 -14.62 -10.63
N PRO A 89 -15.79 -14.13 -9.36
CA PRO A 89 -14.75 -13.33 -8.77
C PRO A 89 -13.40 -14.05 -8.77
N ALA A 90 -12.31 -13.35 -9.01
CA ALA A 90 -10.95 -13.89 -9.12
C ALA A 90 -10.75 -14.98 -10.22
N GLN A 91 -11.68 -15.10 -11.14
CA GLN A 91 -11.50 -15.99 -12.29
C GLN A 91 -10.41 -15.45 -13.22
N ARG A 92 -9.53 -16.33 -13.68
CA ARG A 92 -8.45 -15.97 -14.60
C ARG A 92 -9.01 -15.64 -15.99
N LEU A 93 -8.61 -14.48 -16.51
CA LEU A 93 -9.09 -13.93 -17.79
C LEU A 93 -8.11 -14.14 -18.93
N GLY A 94 -6.82 -14.29 -18.60
CA GLY A 94 -5.76 -14.47 -19.57
C GLY A 94 -4.40 -14.62 -18.91
N THR A 95 -3.35 -14.69 -19.73
CA THR A 95 -1.94 -14.78 -19.32
C THR A 95 -1.12 -13.67 -19.97
N LEU A 96 -0.19 -13.12 -19.21
CA LEU A 96 0.73 -12.07 -19.65
C LEU A 96 2.15 -12.62 -19.74
N SER A 97 2.96 -12.11 -20.67
CA SER A 97 4.33 -12.56 -20.90
C SER A 97 5.25 -12.38 -19.70
N GLY A 98 5.03 -11.32 -18.90
CA GLY A 98 5.82 -11.01 -17.70
C GLY A 98 5.58 -11.97 -16.53
N GLU A 99 4.57 -12.83 -16.53
CA GLU A 99 4.29 -13.75 -15.43
C GLU A 99 5.49 -14.66 -15.12
N LYS A 100 6.09 -15.27 -16.15
CA LYS A 100 7.26 -16.15 -15.99
C LYS A 100 8.48 -15.40 -15.43
N SER A 101 8.72 -14.20 -15.93
CA SER A 101 9.84 -13.37 -15.46
C SER A 101 9.66 -12.97 -14.00
N ARG A 102 8.46 -12.59 -13.59
CA ARG A 102 8.11 -12.28 -12.21
C ARG A 102 8.25 -13.49 -11.29
N ALA A 103 7.80 -14.67 -11.73
CA ALA A 103 7.96 -15.92 -10.99
C ALA A 103 9.44 -16.28 -10.79
N LEU A 104 10.28 -16.16 -11.82
CA LEU A 104 11.71 -16.42 -11.74
C LEU A 104 12.41 -15.42 -10.81
N SER A 105 12.02 -14.15 -10.86
CA SER A 105 12.53 -13.13 -9.93
C SER A 105 12.20 -13.45 -8.47
N LEU A 106 10.98 -13.96 -8.20
CA LEU A 106 10.59 -14.42 -6.87
C LEU A 106 11.47 -15.57 -6.39
N GLU A 107 11.67 -16.58 -7.24
CA GLU A 107 12.51 -17.75 -6.92
C GLU A 107 13.95 -17.34 -6.61
N THR A 108 14.50 -16.41 -7.39
CA THR A 108 15.85 -15.86 -7.18
C THR A 108 15.96 -15.17 -5.83
N LEU A 109 14.97 -14.32 -5.46
CA LEU A 109 14.93 -13.66 -4.16
C LEU A 109 14.81 -14.67 -3.00
N GLN A 110 13.99 -15.72 -3.18
CA GLN A 110 13.89 -16.80 -2.18
C GLN A 110 15.21 -17.54 -1.98
N ALA A 111 15.98 -17.77 -3.05
CA ALA A 111 17.31 -18.37 -2.95
C ALA A 111 18.27 -17.45 -2.19
N GLN A 112 18.30 -16.16 -2.50
CA GLN A 112 19.13 -15.17 -1.79
C GLN A 112 18.77 -15.06 -0.30
N ILE A 113 17.48 -15.14 0.05
CA ILE A 113 17.05 -15.15 1.46
C ILE A 113 17.56 -16.39 2.18
N ARG A 114 17.47 -17.59 1.56
CA ARG A 114 18.01 -18.82 2.15
C ARG A 114 19.51 -18.74 2.37
N GLU A 115 20.25 -18.14 1.44
CA GLU A 115 21.68 -17.90 1.58
C GLU A 115 21.98 -16.93 2.75
N ALA A 116 21.26 -15.80 2.81
CA ALA A 116 21.38 -14.83 3.91
C ALA A 116 21.03 -15.44 5.28
N GLU A 117 20.03 -16.31 5.35
CA GLU A 117 19.68 -17.05 6.57
C GLU A 117 20.77 -18.02 6.99
N SER A 118 21.36 -18.74 6.04
CA SER A 118 22.46 -19.67 6.33
C SER A 118 23.70 -18.94 6.84
N LEU A 119 24.01 -17.77 6.26
CA LEU A 119 25.10 -16.91 6.71
C LEU A 119 24.86 -16.37 8.13
N ARG A 120 23.64 -15.90 8.42
CA ARG A 120 23.27 -15.47 9.78
C ARG A 120 23.42 -16.58 10.80
N LYS A 121 22.93 -17.78 10.49
CA LYS A 121 23.09 -18.97 11.35
C LYS A 121 24.56 -19.32 11.58
N ALA A 122 25.40 -19.23 10.55
CA ALA A 122 26.84 -19.48 10.68
C ALA A 122 27.53 -18.46 11.61
N ILE A 123 27.15 -17.16 11.50
CA ILE A 123 27.67 -16.11 12.39
C ILE A 123 27.24 -16.37 13.83
N GLU A 124 25.98 -16.73 14.06
CA GLU A 124 25.43 -17.04 15.39
C GLU A 124 26.10 -18.30 15.98
N ALA A 125 26.27 -19.35 15.21
CA ALA A 125 26.95 -20.56 15.64
C ALA A 125 28.43 -20.30 16.01
N SER A 126 29.12 -19.48 15.21
CA SER A 126 30.51 -19.06 15.51
C SER A 126 30.59 -18.26 16.81
N ARG A 127 29.63 -17.36 17.03
CA ARG A 127 29.51 -16.62 18.31
C ARG A 127 29.31 -17.56 19.49
N ASP A 128 28.38 -18.51 19.37
CA ASP A 128 28.05 -19.42 20.46
C ASP A 128 29.23 -20.33 20.83
N ALA A 129 29.99 -20.81 19.83
CA ALA A 129 31.21 -21.55 20.06
C ALA A 129 32.27 -20.70 20.80
N LYS A 130 32.53 -19.47 20.33
CA LYS A 130 33.48 -18.56 21.00
C LYS A 130 33.04 -18.16 22.40
N LEU A 131 31.72 -18.03 22.65
CA LEU A 131 31.19 -17.78 24.00
C LEU A 131 31.44 -18.97 24.94
N ALA A 132 31.25 -20.20 24.45
CA ALA A 132 31.52 -21.39 25.23
C ALA A 132 33.00 -21.50 25.58
N ASP A 133 33.93 -21.19 24.65
CA ASP A 133 35.34 -21.14 24.90
C ASP A 133 35.73 -20.11 25.98
N LEU A 134 35.17 -18.90 25.89
CA LEU A 134 35.39 -17.85 26.90
C LEU A 134 34.81 -18.23 28.28
N GLU A 135 33.74 -19.01 28.32
CA GLU A 135 33.18 -19.53 29.57
C GLU A 135 34.05 -20.64 30.20
N ALA A 136 34.63 -21.50 29.36
CA ALA A 136 35.59 -22.48 29.82
C ALA A 136 36.87 -21.82 30.35
N GLU A 137 37.42 -20.80 29.64
CA GLU A 137 38.55 -19.98 30.10
C GLU A 137 38.25 -19.33 31.44
N ALA A 138 37.06 -18.73 31.61
CA ALA A 138 36.63 -18.12 32.86
C ALA A 138 36.60 -19.10 34.03
N LYS A 139 36.01 -20.26 33.82
CA LYS A 139 35.94 -21.32 34.85
C LYS A 139 37.31 -21.82 35.26
N GLN A 140 38.17 -22.05 34.29
CA GLN A 140 39.53 -22.52 34.57
C GLN A 140 40.36 -21.49 35.34
N ALA A 141 40.32 -20.21 34.91
CA ALA A 141 41.04 -19.13 35.58
C ALA A 141 40.55 -18.91 37.02
N THR A 142 39.23 -18.90 37.25
CA THR A 142 38.68 -18.72 38.58
C THR A 142 38.89 -19.93 39.49
N ALA A 143 38.78 -21.15 38.97
CA ALA A 143 39.02 -22.39 39.75
C ALA A 143 40.47 -22.49 40.25
N GLY A 144 41.45 -22.13 39.44
CA GLY A 144 42.87 -22.11 39.86
C GLY A 144 43.09 -21.10 41.03
N ILE A 145 42.62 -19.86 40.87
CA ILE A 145 42.76 -18.83 41.89
C ILE A 145 42.05 -19.22 43.19
N GLU A 146 40.88 -19.85 43.11
CA GLU A 146 40.13 -20.33 44.28
C GLU A 146 40.86 -21.46 45.03
N GLN A 147 41.50 -22.37 44.31
CA GLN A 147 42.29 -23.43 44.91
C GLN A 147 43.50 -22.85 45.63
N ASP A 148 44.21 -21.92 45.01
CA ASP A 148 45.37 -21.26 45.61
C ASP A 148 44.96 -20.41 46.83
N ALA A 149 43.81 -19.70 46.75
CA ALA A 149 43.30 -18.94 47.90
C ALA A 149 42.95 -19.82 49.12
N LYS A 150 42.39 -21.02 48.88
CA LYS A 150 42.13 -22.00 49.95
C LYS A 150 43.44 -22.51 50.61
N ALA A 151 44.49 -22.73 49.77
CA ALA A 151 45.78 -23.11 50.30
C ALA A 151 46.41 -22.03 51.22
N ILE A 152 46.25 -20.76 50.84
CA ILE A 152 46.68 -19.64 51.68
C ILE A 152 45.83 -19.52 52.98
N ASP A 153 44.53 -19.72 52.90
CA ASP A 153 43.67 -19.75 54.09
C ASP A 153 44.12 -20.82 55.09
N ALA A 154 44.43 -22.02 54.60
CA ALA A 154 44.98 -23.08 55.44
C ALA A 154 46.32 -22.69 56.08
N LYS A 155 47.17 -21.98 55.31
CA LYS A 155 48.44 -21.46 55.84
C LYS A 155 48.22 -20.38 56.94
N VAL A 156 47.27 -19.45 56.73
CA VAL A 156 46.90 -18.44 57.73
C VAL A 156 46.43 -19.10 59.02
N ILE A 157 45.59 -20.13 58.94
CA ILE A 157 45.08 -20.87 60.11
C ILE A 157 46.22 -21.57 60.83
N ALA A 158 47.17 -22.19 60.15
CA ALA A 158 48.30 -22.85 60.70
C ALA A 158 49.22 -21.86 61.46
N VAL A 159 49.53 -20.71 60.86
CA VAL A 159 50.34 -19.65 61.46
C VAL A 159 49.65 -19.05 62.70
N GLU A 160 48.34 -18.86 62.66
CA GLU A 160 47.55 -18.41 63.81
C GLU A 160 47.61 -19.40 64.99
N ALA A 161 47.50 -20.67 64.70
CA ALA A 161 47.59 -21.71 65.70
C ALA A 161 48.99 -21.74 66.30
N GLN A 162 50.04 -21.51 65.52
CA GLN A 162 51.41 -21.45 65.97
C GLN A 162 51.64 -20.19 66.84
N LYS A 163 51.15 -19.01 66.43
CA LYS A 163 51.18 -17.80 67.22
C LYS A 163 50.50 -18.00 68.59
N THR A 164 49.32 -18.62 68.59
CA THR A 164 48.56 -18.89 69.84
C THR A 164 49.36 -19.77 70.80
N ARG A 165 50.12 -20.71 70.32
CA ARG A 165 51.05 -21.53 71.15
C ARG A 165 52.11 -20.64 71.76
N TYR A 166 52.80 -19.82 70.99
CA TYR A 166 53.82 -18.91 71.50
C TYR A 166 53.24 -17.88 72.43
N ASP A 167 52.05 -17.32 72.25
CA ASP A 167 51.38 -16.44 73.14
C ASP A 167 51.05 -17.11 74.46
N ASN A 168 50.68 -18.38 74.45
CA ASN A 168 50.48 -19.15 75.74
C ASN A 168 51.80 -19.42 76.45
N ASP A 169 52.83 -19.77 75.71
CA ASP A 169 54.17 -19.96 76.33
C ASP A 169 54.70 -18.67 76.92
N LEU A 170 54.57 -17.53 76.27
CA LEU A 170 54.92 -16.23 76.76
C LEU A 170 54.12 -15.89 78.01
N ARG A 171 52.87 -16.17 78.10
CA ARG A 171 52.03 -16.00 79.30
C ARG A 171 52.50 -16.84 80.44
N ARG A 172 52.81 -18.13 80.20
CA ARG A 172 53.33 -19.04 81.22
C ARG A 172 54.66 -18.54 81.78
N LEU A 173 55.61 -18.12 80.97
CA LEU A 173 56.91 -17.60 81.39
C LEU A 173 56.76 -16.30 82.15
N ARG A 174 55.87 -15.41 81.81
CA ARG A 174 55.53 -14.16 82.51
C ARG A 174 54.88 -14.43 83.87
N SER A 175 53.94 -15.41 83.94
CA SER A 175 53.35 -15.80 85.27
C SER A 175 54.35 -16.41 86.16
N ALA A 176 55.24 -17.31 85.73
CA ALA A 176 56.30 -17.89 86.53
C ALA A 176 57.26 -16.82 87.04
N ARG A 177 57.55 -15.79 86.26
CA ARG A 177 58.38 -14.63 86.71
C ARG A 177 57.69 -13.83 87.78
N GLY A 178 56.36 -13.67 87.75
CA GLY A 178 55.55 -13.02 88.78
C GLY A 178 55.44 -13.77 90.10
N GLU A 179 55.53 -15.14 90.02
CA GLU A 179 55.56 -16.03 91.23
C GLU A 179 56.94 -16.21 91.82
N GLY A 180 57.98 -15.45 91.40
CA GLY A 180 59.31 -15.44 91.98
C GLY A 180 60.27 -16.43 91.36
N VAL A 181 59.92 -17.12 90.28
CA VAL A 181 60.84 -17.98 89.47
C VAL A 181 61.75 -17.06 88.65
N LYS A 182 63.10 -17.28 88.71
CA LYS A 182 64.07 -16.50 87.94
C LYS A 182 63.95 -16.95 86.41
N VAL A 183 63.07 -16.19 85.70
CA VAL A 183 63.02 -16.33 84.21
C VAL A 183 63.90 -15.19 83.66
N SER A 184 64.90 -15.58 82.89
CA SER A 184 65.88 -14.66 82.26
C SER A 184 65.23 -13.96 81.02
N GLU A 185 65.75 -12.78 80.68
CA GLU A 185 65.34 -12.13 79.41
C GLU A 185 65.74 -12.95 78.20
N GLN A 186 66.86 -13.75 78.23
CA GLN A 186 67.29 -14.69 77.22
C GLN A 186 66.26 -15.79 76.95
N GLU A 187 65.36 -16.12 77.91
CA GLU A 187 64.30 -17.15 77.67
C GLU A 187 63.01 -16.49 77.11
N LEU A 188 62.80 -15.21 77.33
CA LEU A 188 61.64 -14.45 76.83
C LEU A 188 61.85 -13.98 75.34
N ASP A 189 63.07 -13.50 75.02
CA ASP A 189 63.40 -12.92 73.73
C ASP A 189 63.12 -13.85 72.54
N PRO A 190 63.46 -15.13 72.58
CA PRO A 190 63.16 -16.03 71.45
C PRO A 190 61.65 -16.27 71.23
N VAL A 191 60.86 -16.26 72.35
CA VAL A 191 59.39 -16.42 72.23
C VAL A 191 58.75 -15.15 71.64
N ILE A 192 59.24 -13.98 72.09
CA ILE A 192 58.79 -12.71 71.52
C ILE A 192 59.19 -12.62 70.03
N ALA A 193 60.38 -13.00 69.71
CA ALA A 193 60.80 -13.04 68.26
C ALA A 193 60.00 -14.03 67.45
N ALA A 194 59.63 -15.18 68.02
CA ALA A 194 58.78 -16.19 67.29
C ALA A 194 57.37 -15.67 67.08
N ILE A 195 56.79 -14.90 68.03
CA ILE A 195 55.49 -14.24 67.83
C ILE A 195 55.58 -13.20 66.74
N ALA A 196 56.61 -12.36 66.72
CA ALA A 196 56.80 -11.36 65.69
C ALA A 196 56.98 -11.96 64.30
N THR A 197 57.73 -13.11 64.24
CA THR A 197 57.88 -13.84 62.98
C THR A 197 56.54 -14.42 62.46
N ALA A 198 55.74 -15.01 63.38
CA ALA A 198 54.43 -15.53 63.03
C ALA A 198 53.47 -14.42 62.57
N GLU A 199 53.51 -13.24 63.19
CA GLU A 199 52.73 -12.08 62.73
C GLU A 199 53.16 -11.60 61.36
N ALA A 200 54.44 -11.52 61.10
CA ALA A 200 54.98 -11.16 59.80
C ALA A 200 54.58 -12.20 58.69
N GLU A 201 54.65 -13.51 58.99
CA GLU A 201 54.23 -14.57 58.06
C GLU A 201 52.71 -14.48 57.77
N LYS A 202 51.89 -14.19 58.81
CA LYS A 202 50.46 -13.99 58.64
C LYS A 202 50.17 -12.78 57.74
N ALA A 203 50.87 -11.67 57.96
CA ALA A 203 50.72 -10.47 57.16
C ALA A 203 51.05 -10.70 55.67
N VAL A 204 52.15 -11.45 55.38
CA VAL A 204 52.52 -11.83 54.02
C VAL A 204 51.50 -12.75 53.37
N ALA A 205 50.94 -13.70 54.14
CA ALA A 205 49.92 -14.59 53.62
C ALA A 205 48.61 -13.82 53.27
N LEU A 206 48.19 -12.90 54.14
CA LEU A 206 47.01 -12.04 53.89
C LEU A 206 47.24 -11.13 52.67
N ALA A 207 48.39 -10.49 52.54
CA ALA A 207 48.70 -9.66 51.38
C ALA A 207 48.73 -10.47 50.06
N THR A 208 49.20 -11.74 50.13
CA THR A 208 49.15 -12.65 48.98
C THR A 208 47.70 -12.98 48.61
N LYS A 209 46.84 -13.25 49.59
CA LYS A 209 45.42 -13.49 49.37
C LYS A 209 44.72 -12.29 48.72
N GLU A 210 45.01 -11.09 49.20
CA GLU A 210 44.46 -9.85 48.60
C GLU A 210 44.87 -9.68 47.14
N LYS A 211 46.16 -9.93 46.83
CA LYS A 211 46.64 -9.98 45.45
C LYS A 211 45.85 -10.96 44.59
N MET A 212 45.53 -12.15 45.09
CA MET A 212 44.76 -13.16 44.35
C MET A 212 43.30 -12.71 44.12
N VAL A 213 42.67 -12.03 45.09
CA VAL A 213 41.33 -11.46 44.91
C VAL A 213 41.35 -10.43 43.80
N ILE A 214 42.29 -9.50 43.79
CA ILE A 214 42.47 -8.51 42.74
C ILE A 214 42.69 -9.17 41.37
N GLN A 215 43.55 -10.19 41.32
CA GLN A 215 43.81 -10.94 40.08
C GLN A 215 42.56 -11.66 39.57
N LYS A 216 41.74 -12.23 40.48
CA LYS A 216 40.44 -12.83 40.10
C LYS A 216 39.48 -11.80 39.49
N GLU A 217 39.33 -10.62 40.14
CA GLU A 217 38.51 -9.54 39.65
C GLU A 217 38.96 -9.03 38.26
N GLN A 218 40.28 -8.83 38.09
CA GLN A 218 40.86 -8.45 36.79
C GLN A 218 40.61 -9.49 35.71
N SER A 219 40.76 -10.80 36.02
CA SER A 219 40.47 -11.88 35.08
C SER A 219 39.01 -11.91 34.68
N VAL A 220 38.08 -11.78 35.61
CA VAL A 220 36.65 -11.73 35.38
C VAL A 220 36.28 -10.53 34.50
N GLU A 221 36.81 -9.34 34.79
CA GLU A 221 36.52 -8.12 34.03
C GLU A 221 37.09 -8.21 32.58
N SER A 222 38.30 -8.79 32.44
CA SER A 222 38.89 -9.05 31.12
C SER A 222 38.00 -9.96 30.26
N ILE A 223 37.48 -11.05 30.84
CA ILE A 223 36.60 -11.99 30.12
C ILE A 223 35.26 -11.31 29.78
N LYS A 224 34.74 -10.49 30.68
CA LYS A 224 33.54 -9.71 30.43
C LYS A 224 33.72 -8.73 29.25
N ALA A 225 34.86 -8.06 29.19
CA ALA A 225 35.23 -7.19 28.08
C ALA A 225 35.33 -7.97 26.76
N LYS A 226 35.99 -9.17 26.76
CA LYS A 226 36.05 -10.04 25.59
C LYS A 226 34.66 -10.47 25.10
N LYS A 227 33.77 -10.85 26.03
CA LYS A 227 32.35 -11.19 25.69
C LYS A 227 31.59 -10.00 25.11
N ALA A 228 31.79 -8.81 25.63
CA ALA A 228 31.19 -7.60 25.10
C ALA A 228 31.69 -7.27 23.68
N ALA A 229 33.00 -7.38 23.46
CA ALA A 229 33.60 -7.19 22.15
C ALA A 229 33.08 -8.22 21.11
N LEU A 230 32.98 -9.48 21.50
CA LEU A 230 32.42 -10.54 20.65
C LEU A 230 30.96 -10.29 20.28
N ARG A 231 30.14 -9.80 21.22
CA ARG A 231 28.75 -9.40 20.93
C ARG A 231 28.69 -8.28 19.90
N ALA A 232 29.49 -7.23 20.11
CA ALA A 232 29.55 -6.10 19.18
C ALA A 232 30.04 -6.52 17.77
N GLU A 233 31.02 -7.42 17.70
CA GLU A 233 31.49 -7.99 16.43
C GLU A 233 30.37 -8.77 15.73
N THR A 234 29.65 -9.61 16.49
CA THR A 234 28.52 -10.40 15.96
C THR A 234 27.40 -9.51 15.45
N GLU A 235 27.01 -8.48 16.22
CA GLU A 235 25.98 -7.51 15.79
C GLU A 235 26.36 -6.80 14.49
N ARG A 236 27.62 -6.38 14.37
CA ARG A 236 28.13 -5.80 13.12
C ARG A 236 28.06 -6.80 11.96
N GLY A 237 28.47 -8.04 12.19
CA GLY A 237 28.39 -9.10 11.18
C GLY A 237 26.96 -9.37 10.74
N LEU A 238 26.01 -9.45 11.67
CA LEU A 238 24.59 -9.64 11.38
C LEU A 238 23.98 -8.43 10.66
N ALA A 239 24.41 -7.22 11.00
CA ALA A 239 23.94 -5.99 10.34
C ALA A 239 24.43 -5.87 8.89
N GLN A 240 25.54 -6.50 8.54
CA GLN A 240 26.05 -6.55 7.16
C GLN A 240 25.26 -7.51 6.26
N VAL A 241 24.54 -8.47 6.84
CA VAL A 241 23.70 -9.40 6.06
C VAL A 241 22.42 -8.69 5.62
N PRO A 242 22.14 -8.55 4.32
CA PRO A 242 21.01 -7.75 3.80
C PRO A 242 19.65 -8.46 3.93
N TYR A 243 19.41 -9.17 5.03
CA TYR A 243 18.23 -10.02 5.21
C TYR A 243 16.91 -9.21 5.18
N ALA A 244 16.86 -8.08 5.86
CA ALA A 244 15.65 -7.25 5.93
C ALA A 244 15.30 -6.63 4.56
N SER A 245 16.28 -6.17 3.80
CA SER A 245 16.06 -5.62 2.46
C SER A 245 15.61 -6.70 1.47
N LEU A 246 16.16 -7.91 1.58
CA LEU A 246 15.72 -9.05 0.77
C LEU A 246 14.28 -9.48 1.10
N GLN A 247 13.89 -9.46 2.36
CA GLN A 247 12.49 -9.71 2.75
C GLN A 247 11.54 -8.66 2.19
N ALA A 248 11.89 -7.38 2.25
CA ALA A 248 11.10 -6.32 1.65
C ALA A 248 10.99 -6.47 0.12
N ALA A 249 12.10 -6.82 -0.53
CA ALA A 249 12.11 -7.12 -1.97
C ALA A 249 11.23 -8.33 -2.32
N LEU A 250 11.25 -9.38 -1.50
CA LEU A 250 10.38 -10.55 -1.68
C LEU A 250 8.91 -10.16 -1.60
N GLN A 251 8.50 -9.39 -0.61
CA GLN A 251 7.12 -8.91 -0.49
C GLN A 251 6.70 -8.07 -1.69
N SER A 252 7.58 -7.17 -2.15
CA SER A 252 7.35 -6.38 -3.34
C SER A 252 7.21 -7.26 -4.61
N ALA A 253 8.04 -8.30 -4.75
CA ALA A 253 7.94 -9.24 -5.85
C ALA A 253 6.64 -10.06 -5.81
N MET A 254 6.21 -10.51 -4.63
CA MET A 254 4.92 -11.20 -4.44
C MET A 254 3.74 -10.30 -4.83
N GLN A 255 3.78 -9.03 -4.44
CA GLN A 255 2.73 -8.08 -4.81
C GLN A 255 2.70 -7.85 -6.33
N LYS A 256 3.86 -7.69 -6.97
CA LYS A 256 3.96 -7.56 -8.44
C LYS A 256 3.43 -8.78 -9.20
N ILE A 257 3.57 -9.98 -8.65
CA ILE A 257 2.96 -11.19 -9.23
C ILE A 257 1.45 -11.09 -9.12
N LYS A 258 0.95 -10.78 -7.94
CA LYS A 258 -0.49 -10.65 -7.68
C LYS A 258 -1.14 -9.57 -8.54
N ASP A 259 -0.50 -8.42 -8.65
CA ASP A 259 -0.95 -7.30 -9.50
C ASP A 259 -0.85 -7.65 -11.00
N GLY A 260 0.02 -8.59 -11.36
CA GLY A 260 0.24 -9.04 -12.73
C GLY A 260 -0.67 -10.16 -13.20
N GLU A 261 -1.46 -10.74 -12.31
CA GLU A 261 -2.46 -11.72 -12.69
C GLU A 261 -3.69 -11.03 -13.28
N LEU A 262 -4.08 -11.44 -14.50
CA LEU A 262 -5.27 -10.91 -15.14
C LEU A 262 -6.50 -11.64 -14.62
N LEU A 263 -7.07 -11.14 -13.51
CA LEU A 263 -8.21 -11.73 -12.81
C LEU A 263 -9.46 -10.86 -12.91
N ALA A 264 -10.63 -11.47 -12.80
CA ALA A 264 -11.91 -10.77 -12.69
C ALA A 264 -12.04 -10.13 -11.29
N PRO A 265 -12.17 -8.80 -11.16
CA PRO A 265 -12.30 -8.14 -9.86
C PRO A 265 -13.63 -8.46 -9.16
N THR A 266 -14.68 -8.74 -9.94
CA THR A 266 -16.02 -9.09 -9.44
C THR A 266 -16.69 -10.13 -10.33
N ALA A 267 -17.76 -10.74 -9.83
CA ALA A 267 -18.66 -11.51 -10.65
C ALA A 267 -19.34 -10.61 -11.70
N GLY A 268 -19.55 -11.11 -12.90
CA GLY A 268 -20.19 -10.36 -13.95
C GLY A 268 -20.13 -11.06 -15.32
N ARG A 269 -20.44 -10.32 -16.36
CA ARG A 269 -20.39 -10.78 -17.76
C ARG A 269 -19.39 -9.93 -18.53
N VAL A 270 -18.62 -10.55 -19.43
CA VAL A 270 -17.72 -9.85 -20.34
C VAL A 270 -18.54 -9.08 -21.37
N VAL A 271 -18.46 -7.76 -21.32
CA VAL A 271 -19.18 -6.86 -22.23
C VAL A 271 -18.35 -6.57 -23.48
N ARG A 272 -17.05 -6.38 -23.29
CA ARG A 272 -16.14 -6.06 -24.39
C ARG A 272 -14.75 -6.61 -24.11
N VAL A 273 -14.12 -7.16 -25.12
CA VAL A 273 -12.69 -7.54 -25.14
C VAL A 273 -11.99 -6.59 -26.11
N LEU A 274 -11.04 -5.83 -25.61
CA LEU A 274 -10.30 -4.81 -26.36
C LEU A 274 -8.91 -5.31 -26.75
N GLY A 275 -8.24 -6.03 -25.81
CA GLY A 275 -6.90 -6.60 -26.04
C GLY A 275 -7.00 -7.96 -26.75
N LYS A 276 -6.08 -8.20 -27.67
CA LYS A 276 -5.95 -9.46 -28.39
C LYS A 276 -4.64 -10.15 -28.02
N THR A 277 -4.60 -11.47 -28.20
CA THR A 277 -3.35 -12.23 -28.06
C THR A 277 -2.30 -11.66 -29.01
N GLY A 278 -1.11 -11.37 -28.50
CA GLY A 278 -0.03 -10.71 -29.21
C GLY A 278 0.06 -9.20 -28.98
N ASP A 279 -1.00 -8.55 -28.49
CA ASP A 279 -0.97 -7.10 -28.22
C ASP A 279 -0.11 -6.79 -27.00
N THR A 280 0.57 -5.64 -27.06
CA THR A 280 1.27 -5.08 -25.90
C THR A 280 0.29 -4.33 -25.03
N VAL A 281 0.31 -4.61 -23.74
CA VAL A 281 -0.51 -3.92 -22.72
C VAL A 281 -0.06 -2.48 -22.61
N THR A 282 -1.02 -1.57 -22.71
CA THR A 282 -0.84 -0.13 -22.56
C THR A 282 -1.62 0.37 -21.33
N THR A 283 -1.86 1.67 -21.24
CA THR A 283 -2.74 2.28 -20.23
C THR A 283 -4.23 2.10 -20.55
N LEU A 284 -4.57 1.50 -21.70
CA LEU A 284 -5.95 1.22 -22.07
C LEU A 284 -6.44 -0.08 -21.42
N PRO A 285 -7.74 -0.18 -21.11
CA PRO A 285 -8.31 -1.41 -20.56
C PRO A 285 -8.22 -2.55 -21.57
N LEU A 286 -7.97 -3.77 -21.09
CA LEU A 286 -7.93 -4.98 -21.91
C LEU A 286 -9.32 -5.54 -22.17
N LEU A 287 -10.20 -5.42 -21.19
CA LEU A 287 -11.59 -5.84 -21.29
C LEU A 287 -12.47 -5.05 -20.32
N GLN A 288 -13.77 -5.09 -20.60
CA GLN A 288 -14.79 -4.49 -19.74
C GLN A 288 -15.79 -5.57 -19.32
N ILE A 289 -16.07 -5.60 -18.03
CA ILE A 289 -17.04 -6.51 -17.42
C ILE A 289 -18.15 -5.71 -16.73
N ALA A 290 -19.31 -6.33 -16.60
CA ALA A 290 -20.42 -5.73 -15.89
C ALA A 290 -21.27 -6.77 -15.15
N ASP A 291 -21.86 -6.38 -14.04
CA ASP A 291 -22.91 -7.17 -13.41
C ASP A 291 -24.25 -6.88 -14.10
N THR A 292 -24.65 -7.78 -15.00
CA THR A 292 -25.87 -7.63 -15.77
C THR A 292 -27.12 -8.14 -15.06
N ARG A 293 -27.00 -8.62 -13.81
CA ARG A 293 -28.15 -9.08 -13.01
C ARG A 293 -29.07 -7.93 -12.57
N LYS A 294 -28.52 -6.71 -12.55
CA LYS A 294 -29.27 -5.49 -12.28
C LYS A 294 -28.97 -4.48 -13.38
N MET A 295 -30.00 -4.15 -14.15
CA MET A 295 -29.89 -3.18 -15.23
C MET A 295 -30.67 -1.92 -14.87
N THR A 296 -30.14 -0.78 -15.27
CA THR A 296 -30.76 0.53 -15.07
C THR A 296 -30.80 1.30 -16.38
N VAL A 297 -31.63 2.32 -16.41
CA VAL A 297 -31.61 3.33 -17.46
C VAL A 297 -31.18 4.65 -16.83
N LEU A 298 -30.10 5.21 -17.34
CA LEU A 298 -29.68 6.56 -17.01
C LEU A 298 -30.39 7.54 -17.94
N ALA A 299 -31.40 8.21 -17.44
CA ALA A 299 -32.23 9.14 -18.23
C ALA A 299 -31.76 10.58 -18.01
N GLU A 300 -31.57 11.34 -19.12
CA GLU A 300 -31.22 12.75 -19.12
C GLU A 300 -32.51 13.59 -19.10
N VAL A 301 -32.94 13.97 -17.92
CA VAL A 301 -34.15 14.79 -17.69
C VAL A 301 -33.79 16.26 -17.72
N TYR A 302 -34.54 17.09 -18.42
CA TYR A 302 -34.32 18.53 -18.42
C TYR A 302 -34.50 19.13 -17.02
N GLU A 303 -33.69 20.13 -16.68
CA GLU A 303 -33.71 20.82 -15.38
C GLU A 303 -35.13 21.34 -15.03
N THR A 304 -35.87 21.79 -16.03
CA THR A 304 -37.26 22.28 -15.85
C THR A 304 -38.25 21.22 -15.38
N ASP A 305 -37.99 19.94 -15.71
CA ASP A 305 -38.90 18.83 -15.44
C ASP A 305 -38.50 18.00 -14.21
N VAL A 306 -37.25 18.11 -13.75
CA VAL A 306 -36.78 17.38 -12.56
C VAL A 306 -37.60 17.70 -11.31
N GLY A 307 -38.01 18.95 -11.16
CA GLY A 307 -38.86 19.37 -10.03
C GLY A 307 -40.18 18.61 -9.94
N ARG A 308 -40.74 18.22 -11.07
CA ARG A 308 -41.98 17.43 -11.16
C ARG A 308 -41.73 16.00 -10.69
N ILE A 309 -40.67 15.35 -11.18
CA ILE A 309 -40.30 13.99 -10.75
C ILE A 309 -40.01 13.97 -9.25
N ARG A 310 -39.26 14.95 -8.72
CA ARG A 310 -39.02 15.07 -7.26
C ARG A 310 -40.32 15.26 -6.48
N GLY A 311 -41.29 15.99 -7.05
CA GLY A 311 -42.62 16.17 -6.46
C GLY A 311 -43.37 14.84 -6.33
N TRP A 312 -43.36 14.01 -7.37
CA TRP A 312 -44.03 12.71 -7.39
C TRP A 312 -43.35 11.74 -6.40
N LEU A 313 -42.02 11.70 -6.34
CA LEU A 313 -41.24 10.84 -5.45
C LEU A 313 -41.44 11.09 -3.95
N LYS A 314 -42.06 12.22 -3.56
CA LYS A 314 -42.44 12.49 -2.15
C LYS A 314 -43.52 11.56 -1.64
N ASN A 315 -44.38 11.09 -2.51
CA ASN A 315 -45.54 10.30 -2.15
C ASN A 315 -45.32 8.81 -2.44
N GLU A 316 -44.83 8.46 -3.64
CA GLU A 316 -44.71 7.09 -4.12
C GLU A 316 -43.55 6.96 -5.12
N PRO A 317 -43.00 5.74 -5.35
CA PRO A 317 -42.07 5.48 -6.43
C PRO A 317 -42.67 5.85 -7.79
N VAL A 318 -41.89 6.47 -8.65
CA VAL A 318 -42.33 6.90 -9.99
C VAL A 318 -42.16 5.76 -10.98
N SER A 319 -43.24 5.33 -11.62
CA SER A 319 -43.16 4.31 -12.68
C SER A 319 -42.66 4.92 -13.98
N VAL A 320 -41.81 4.14 -14.70
CA VAL A 320 -41.19 4.59 -15.94
C VAL A 320 -41.37 3.54 -17.01
N GLU A 321 -41.89 3.94 -18.13
CA GLU A 321 -41.94 3.12 -19.34
C GLU A 321 -40.75 3.45 -20.25
N VAL A 322 -39.96 2.45 -20.56
CA VAL A 322 -38.76 2.58 -21.39
C VAL A 322 -39.00 1.91 -22.73
N THR A 323 -38.80 2.64 -23.81
CA THR A 323 -39.04 2.20 -25.16
C THR A 323 -37.86 2.51 -26.08
N ALA A 324 -37.54 1.60 -27.02
CA ALA A 324 -36.54 1.85 -28.03
C ALA A 324 -36.93 1.14 -29.34
N ARG A 325 -36.55 1.74 -30.47
CA ARG A 325 -36.79 1.13 -31.82
C ARG A 325 -36.04 -0.20 -32.01
N ALA A 326 -34.84 -0.30 -31.42
CA ALA A 326 -33.98 -1.51 -31.55
C ALA A 326 -34.52 -2.72 -30.76
N LEU A 327 -35.53 -2.55 -29.91
CA LEU A 327 -36.13 -3.64 -29.13
C LEU A 327 -37.19 -4.45 -29.93
N GLY A 328 -37.30 -4.20 -31.22
CA GLY A 328 -38.16 -4.95 -32.19
C GLY A 328 -39.43 -4.24 -32.59
N ASP A 329 -40.07 -4.73 -33.65
CA ASP A 329 -41.29 -4.16 -34.27
C ASP A 329 -42.52 -4.20 -33.37
N LYS A 330 -42.57 -5.12 -32.41
CA LYS A 330 -43.50 -5.08 -31.31
C LYS A 330 -42.84 -4.23 -30.21
N LYS A 331 -43.28 -3.00 -30.01
CA LYS A 331 -42.84 -2.12 -28.95
C LYS A 331 -42.61 -2.88 -27.63
N LEU A 332 -41.41 -3.42 -27.43
CA LEU A 332 -41.05 -3.99 -26.14
C LEU A 332 -40.97 -2.82 -25.17
N ILE A 333 -41.92 -2.73 -24.25
CA ILE A 333 -41.92 -1.77 -23.19
C ILE A 333 -41.20 -2.42 -22.03
N LEU A 334 -40.07 -1.84 -21.66
CA LEU A 334 -39.38 -2.20 -20.44
C LEU A 334 -39.94 -1.33 -19.31
N ASN A 335 -40.45 -1.98 -18.27
CA ASN A 335 -40.93 -1.29 -17.10
C ASN A 335 -39.78 -1.09 -16.11
N GLY A 336 -39.76 0.06 -15.48
CA GLY A 336 -38.82 0.39 -14.45
C GLY A 336 -39.39 1.37 -13.46
N THR A 337 -38.67 1.60 -12.39
CA THR A 337 -39.12 2.51 -11.31
C THR A 337 -37.96 3.39 -10.83
N VAL A 338 -38.30 4.59 -10.41
CA VAL A 338 -37.43 5.45 -9.61
C VAL A 338 -37.94 5.35 -8.18
N SER A 339 -37.18 4.67 -7.33
CA SER A 339 -37.61 4.29 -5.98
C SER A 339 -37.41 5.39 -4.93
N SER A 340 -36.42 6.26 -5.14
CA SER A 340 -36.03 7.26 -4.13
C SER A 340 -35.44 8.52 -4.78
N PRO A 341 -35.43 9.67 -4.08
CA PRO A 341 -34.79 10.90 -4.55
C PRO A 341 -33.27 10.77 -4.79
N ASP A 342 -32.62 9.79 -4.15
CA ASP A 342 -31.15 9.53 -4.31
C ASP A 342 -30.81 9.07 -5.72
N LYS A 343 -31.78 8.55 -6.46
CA LYS A 343 -31.64 8.16 -7.86
C LYS A 343 -31.55 9.36 -8.81
N ILE A 344 -31.75 10.58 -8.31
CA ILE A 344 -31.63 11.83 -9.08
C ILE A 344 -30.25 12.40 -8.76
N ALA A 345 -29.38 12.46 -9.77
CA ALA A 345 -28.04 13.00 -9.59
C ALA A 345 -28.08 14.45 -9.08
N PRO A 346 -27.21 14.83 -8.14
CA PRO A 346 -27.13 16.23 -7.67
C PRO A 346 -26.43 17.15 -8.67
N LEU A 347 -25.83 16.59 -9.73
CA LEU A 347 -25.06 17.32 -10.73
C LEU A 347 -25.92 17.66 -11.94
N ILE A 348 -25.88 18.91 -12.35
CA ILE A 348 -26.48 19.39 -13.60
C ILE A 348 -25.42 19.34 -14.67
N SER A 349 -25.66 18.58 -15.75
CA SER A 349 -24.74 18.37 -16.86
C SER A 349 -25.32 18.93 -18.18
N LYS A 350 -24.48 18.95 -19.22
CA LYS A 350 -24.93 19.25 -20.58
C LYS A 350 -25.56 17.98 -21.18
N ASN A 351 -26.60 18.15 -21.97
CA ASN A 351 -27.23 17.04 -22.68
C ASN A 351 -26.25 16.42 -23.69
N VAL A 352 -26.05 15.12 -23.57
CA VAL A 352 -25.12 14.33 -24.43
C VAL A 352 -25.87 13.46 -25.41
N LEU A 353 -27.07 13.01 -25.07
CA LEU A 353 -27.82 12.03 -25.86
C LEU A 353 -28.65 12.65 -27.00
N THR A 354 -28.95 13.93 -26.94
CA THR A 354 -29.71 14.61 -28.02
C THR A 354 -28.73 15.21 -29.03
N PRO A 355 -28.74 14.77 -30.30
CA PRO A 355 -27.96 15.41 -31.35
C PRO A 355 -28.51 16.82 -31.60
N LEU A 356 -27.71 17.81 -31.27
CA LEU A 356 -28.06 19.21 -31.48
C LEU A 356 -27.68 19.63 -32.88
N GLY A 357 -28.59 20.27 -33.62
CA GLY A 357 -28.28 20.94 -34.87
C GLY A 357 -27.41 22.19 -34.65
N PRO A 358 -26.72 22.71 -35.69
CA PRO A 358 -25.80 23.85 -35.57
C PRO A 358 -26.40 25.14 -35.08
N ARG A 359 -27.71 25.22 -34.92
CA ARG A 359 -28.49 26.41 -34.51
C ARG A 359 -29.31 26.19 -33.24
N GLU A 360 -29.28 25.01 -32.62
CA GLU A 360 -29.98 24.76 -31.37
C GLU A 360 -29.08 25.06 -30.17
N ASP A 361 -29.65 25.65 -29.14
CA ASP A 361 -28.97 26.03 -27.91
C ASP A 361 -28.18 24.83 -27.34
N ALA A 362 -26.88 24.90 -27.49
CA ALA A 362 -25.95 23.88 -26.95
C ALA A 362 -25.97 23.85 -25.41
N ASP A 363 -26.81 24.63 -24.75
CA ASP A 363 -26.79 24.87 -23.32
C ASP A 363 -28.00 24.27 -22.59
N ARG A 364 -28.66 23.24 -23.17
CA ARG A 364 -29.75 22.55 -22.47
C ARG A 364 -29.16 21.75 -21.32
N ARG A 365 -29.54 22.15 -20.12
CA ARG A 365 -29.11 21.53 -18.88
C ARG A 365 -30.01 20.35 -18.55
N VAL A 366 -29.35 19.24 -18.18
CA VAL A 366 -30.03 18.01 -17.81
C VAL A 366 -29.52 17.51 -16.46
N VAL A 367 -30.37 16.77 -15.81
CA VAL A 367 -30.06 16.02 -14.59
C VAL A 367 -30.24 14.55 -14.90
N GLU A 368 -29.25 13.76 -14.54
CA GLU A 368 -29.31 12.32 -14.71
C GLU A 368 -30.22 11.69 -13.65
N VAL A 369 -31.17 10.86 -14.12
CA VAL A 369 -32.08 10.11 -13.26
C VAL A 369 -31.86 8.62 -13.54
N GLU A 370 -31.53 7.89 -12.50
CA GLU A 370 -31.34 6.43 -12.58
C GLU A 370 -32.70 5.73 -12.40
N VAL A 371 -33.09 4.94 -13.38
CA VAL A 371 -34.32 4.13 -13.37
C VAL A 371 -33.95 2.67 -13.23
N ASP A 372 -34.38 2.05 -12.14
CA ASP A 372 -34.19 0.60 -11.94
C ASP A 372 -35.17 -0.19 -12.82
N LEU A 373 -34.66 -1.10 -13.63
CA LEU A 373 -35.49 -1.96 -14.48
C LEU A 373 -36.04 -3.16 -13.70
N ASP A 374 -37.28 -3.53 -13.94
CA ASP A 374 -37.91 -4.71 -13.35
C ASP A 374 -37.23 -6.00 -13.84
N GLY A 375 -37.46 -7.13 -13.18
CA GLY A 375 -36.76 -8.39 -13.44
C GLY A 375 -36.85 -8.84 -14.88
N SER A 376 -38.04 -8.87 -15.50
CA SER A 376 -38.25 -9.22 -16.91
C SER A 376 -37.65 -8.19 -17.88
N ALA A 377 -37.70 -6.92 -17.54
CA ALA A 377 -37.07 -5.84 -18.29
C ALA A 377 -35.53 -5.94 -18.22
N THR A 378 -35.00 -6.31 -17.06
CA THR A 378 -33.55 -6.56 -16.86
C THR A 378 -33.05 -7.66 -17.77
N GLU A 379 -33.74 -8.80 -17.87
CA GLU A 379 -33.33 -9.92 -18.75
C GLU A 379 -33.30 -9.48 -20.24
N ALA A 380 -34.27 -8.72 -20.67
CA ALA A 380 -34.28 -8.19 -22.03
C ALA A 380 -33.17 -7.15 -22.25
N ALA A 381 -32.88 -6.31 -21.27
CA ALA A 381 -31.90 -5.24 -21.33
C ALA A 381 -30.43 -5.72 -21.32
N GLN A 382 -30.14 -6.91 -20.77
CA GLN A 382 -28.77 -7.45 -20.65
C GLN A 382 -27.96 -7.47 -21.94
N ASN A 383 -28.63 -7.62 -23.08
CA ASN A 383 -27.98 -7.69 -24.38
C ASN A 383 -27.88 -6.32 -25.09
N PHE A 384 -28.38 -5.26 -24.48
CA PHE A 384 -28.48 -3.93 -25.10
C PHE A 384 -27.77 -2.84 -24.29
N ILE A 385 -26.65 -3.17 -23.69
CA ILE A 385 -25.83 -2.20 -22.92
C ILE A 385 -25.41 -1.06 -23.84
N GLY A 386 -25.68 0.18 -23.41
CA GLY A 386 -25.39 1.38 -24.18
C GLY A 386 -26.48 1.79 -25.17
N LEU A 387 -27.57 1.00 -25.30
CA LEU A 387 -28.69 1.35 -26.18
C LEU A 387 -29.37 2.63 -25.70
N GLN A 388 -29.57 3.57 -26.61
CA GLN A 388 -30.35 4.78 -26.37
C GLN A 388 -31.87 4.46 -26.38
N VAL A 389 -32.57 4.92 -25.39
CA VAL A 389 -33.99 4.64 -25.14
C VAL A 389 -34.75 5.94 -24.82
N ASN A 390 -36.06 5.88 -24.99
CA ASN A 390 -36.97 6.90 -24.49
C ASN A 390 -37.56 6.44 -23.15
N ALA A 391 -37.37 7.22 -22.11
CA ALA A 391 -37.92 7.00 -20.77
C ALA A 391 -39.09 7.93 -20.54
N LYS A 392 -40.27 7.37 -20.26
CA LYS A 392 -41.50 8.10 -19.98
C LYS A 392 -41.85 7.91 -18.51
N PHE A 393 -41.64 8.93 -17.74
CA PHE A 393 -41.99 9.00 -16.33
C PHE A 393 -43.45 9.32 -16.17
N LYS A 394 -44.17 8.57 -15.34
CA LYS A 394 -45.59 8.75 -15.07
C LYS A 394 -45.78 9.17 -13.59
N GLY A 395 -46.36 10.35 -13.40
CA GLY A 395 -46.82 10.76 -12.07
C GLY A 395 -48.20 10.16 -11.79
N ASN A 396 -48.38 9.67 -10.61
CA ASN A 396 -49.66 9.18 -10.11
C ASN A 396 -50.64 10.33 -9.84
#